data_a3301326b9f0fc1aee8b5373ac36a074
#
_entry.id   a3301326b9f0fc1aee8b5373ac36a074
#
_cell.length_a   1.000
_cell.length_b   1.000
_cell.length_c   1.000
_cell.angle_alpha   90.00
_cell.angle_beta   90.00
_cell.angle_gamma   90.00
#
_symmetry.space_group_name_H-M   'P 1'
#
loop_
_entity.id
_entity.type
_entity.pdbx_description
1 polymer ?
#
loop_
_entity_poly.entity_id
_entity_poly.type
_entity_poly.pdbx_seq_one_letter_code
_entity_poly.pdbx_strand_id
1 'polypeptide(L)'
;DHPMNDGHMQLMVMLAKALAPVLSGEQKSSELGNSMLQRFLEGGSLSDGGALHFLEQRGWTEKDSFRVYILDLDGSEDKLQLQRSYRQYFAAIAAVFPWDLSGVLEGRFVLLANDSRMPDDRRRTKLEELLRAAPVKGGVSLSRQGFQLLPKLFEQAEYALQSPKGKKGFLTDYYYLAMDHLIRSPYDPDRCLAACQPDVYRLFCQDEVLYQTLWAYLMQDRSVTRTVQMLFVHKNTLLYRLRRIEESLQYSFSDPYTM
;
A
#
# COMPACT_ATOMS: atom_id res chain seq x y z
N ASP A 1 16.84 -22.52 -14.04
CA ASP A 1 16.03 -22.11 -15.20
C ASP A 1 15.16 -23.28 -15.66
N HIS A 2 14.00 -23.43 -15.01
CA HIS A 2 12.94 -24.27 -15.58
C HIS A 2 11.85 -23.32 -16.09
N PRO A 3 11.57 -23.31 -17.41
CA PRO A 3 10.39 -22.63 -17.91
C PRO A 3 9.16 -23.28 -17.29
N MET A 4 8.25 -22.44 -16.77
CA MET A 4 6.95 -22.92 -16.31
C MET A 4 6.32 -23.75 -17.44
N ASN A 5 6.27 -25.05 -17.20
CA ASN A 5 5.69 -26.02 -18.10
C ASN A 5 4.17 -25.76 -18.15
N ASP A 6 3.54 -25.93 -19.33
CA ASP A 6 2.07 -25.90 -19.55
C ASP A 6 1.26 -26.61 -18.46
N GLY A 7 1.87 -27.58 -17.77
CA GLY A 7 1.31 -28.29 -16.64
C GLY A 7 0.97 -27.41 -15.42
N HIS A 8 1.76 -26.38 -15.11
CA HIS A 8 1.45 -25.46 -13.99
C HIS A 8 0.31 -24.52 -14.33
N MET A 9 0.26 -24.06 -15.58
CA MET A 9 -0.86 -23.25 -16.08
C MET A 9 -2.14 -24.09 -16.12
N GLN A 10 -2.07 -25.35 -16.56
CA GLN A 10 -3.19 -26.29 -16.54
C GLN A 10 -3.64 -26.63 -15.11
N LEU A 11 -2.72 -26.78 -14.17
CA LEU A 11 -3.05 -27.01 -12.75
C LEU A 11 -3.77 -25.80 -12.13
N MET A 12 -3.32 -24.59 -12.44
CA MET A 12 -3.96 -23.34 -12.02
C MET A 12 -5.36 -23.20 -12.65
N VAL A 13 -5.50 -23.54 -13.91
CA VAL A 13 -6.78 -23.54 -14.62
C VAL A 13 -7.71 -24.65 -14.08
N MET A 14 -7.20 -25.80 -13.72
CA MET A 14 -7.99 -26.89 -13.10
C MET A 14 -8.41 -26.53 -11.67
N LEU A 15 -7.55 -25.90 -10.88
CA LEU A 15 -7.90 -25.36 -9.56
C LEU A 15 -8.95 -24.24 -9.66
N ALA A 16 -8.80 -23.33 -10.62
CA ALA A 16 -9.81 -22.32 -10.89
C ALA A 16 -11.15 -22.92 -11.34
N LYS A 17 -11.15 -23.97 -12.17
CA LYS A 17 -12.36 -24.69 -12.60
C LYS A 17 -13.00 -25.52 -11.47
N ALA A 18 -12.21 -26.09 -10.58
CA ALA A 18 -12.74 -26.84 -9.41
C ALA A 18 -13.34 -25.90 -8.37
N LEU A 19 -12.83 -24.66 -8.28
CA LEU A 19 -13.36 -23.62 -7.39
C LEU A 19 -14.51 -22.81 -8.01
N ALA A 20 -14.69 -22.88 -9.34
CA ALA A 20 -15.72 -22.14 -10.06
C ALA A 20 -17.17 -22.31 -9.54
N PRO A 21 -17.63 -23.50 -9.05
CA PRO A 21 -18.96 -23.65 -8.46
C PRO A 21 -19.09 -22.97 -7.07
N VAL A 22 -18.02 -22.90 -6.32
CA VAL A 22 -17.95 -22.12 -5.07
C VAL A 22 -17.99 -20.62 -5.39
N LEU A 23 -17.38 -20.22 -6.52
CA LEU A 23 -17.31 -18.85 -7.03
C LEU A 23 -18.64 -18.35 -7.64
N SER A 24 -19.58 -19.23 -8.05
CA SER A 24 -20.87 -18.78 -8.60
C SER A 24 -21.85 -18.25 -7.56
N GLY A 25 -21.68 -18.59 -6.26
CA GLY A 25 -22.27 -17.86 -5.14
C GLY A 25 -21.64 -16.48 -4.91
N GLU A 26 -20.44 -16.27 -5.45
CA GLU A 26 -19.61 -15.07 -5.30
C GLU A 26 -19.86 -13.99 -6.34
N GLN A 27 -20.62 -14.22 -7.41
CA GLN A 27 -20.84 -13.19 -8.43
C GLN A 27 -21.57 -11.97 -7.86
N LYS A 28 -22.56 -12.16 -7.01
CA LYS A 28 -23.20 -11.05 -6.26
C LYS A 28 -22.28 -10.44 -5.20
N SER A 29 -21.44 -11.26 -4.57
CA SER A 29 -20.40 -10.83 -3.63
C SER A 29 -19.30 -10.03 -4.34
N SER A 30 -18.93 -10.40 -5.56
CA SER A 30 -17.95 -9.72 -6.39
C SER A 30 -18.43 -8.34 -6.87
N GLU A 31 -19.69 -8.21 -7.27
CA GLU A 31 -20.25 -6.90 -7.67
C GLU A 31 -20.36 -5.94 -6.49
N LEU A 32 -20.80 -6.44 -5.33
CA LEU A 32 -20.82 -5.66 -4.10
C LEU A 32 -19.40 -5.28 -3.68
N GLY A 33 -18.45 -6.22 -3.77
CA GLY A 33 -17.04 -5.98 -3.48
C GLY A 33 -16.43 -4.89 -4.37
N ASN A 34 -16.67 -4.93 -5.68
CA ASN A 34 -16.23 -3.91 -6.62
C ASN A 34 -16.85 -2.53 -6.31
N SER A 35 -18.15 -2.49 -6.04
CA SER A 35 -18.84 -1.24 -5.69
C SER A 35 -18.30 -0.64 -4.40
N MET A 36 -18.04 -1.46 -3.39
CA MET A 36 -17.46 -0.99 -2.13
C MET A 36 -16.01 -0.55 -2.29
N LEU A 37 -15.21 -1.29 -3.07
CA LEU A 37 -13.84 -0.94 -3.37
C LEU A 37 -13.78 0.42 -4.08
N GLN A 38 -14.56 0.61 -5.13
CA GLN A 38 -14.66 1.87 -5.85
C GLN A 38 -15.04 3.01 -4.89
N ARG A 39 -16.06 2.81 -4.08
CA ARG A 39 -16.52 3.80 -3.10
C ARG A 39 -15.43 4.19 -2.10
N PHE A 40 -14.67 3.24 -1.56
CA PHE A 40 -13.59 3.51 -0.61
C PHE A 40 -12.44 4.27 -1.26
N LEU A 41 -12.13 3.96 -2.50
CA LEU A 41 -11.01 4.58 -3.22
C LEU A 41 -11.36 5.96 -3.81
N GLU A 42 -12.63 6.23 -4.09
CA GLU A 42 -13.12 7.53 -4.56
C GLU A 42 -13.47 8.49 -3.41
N GLY A 43 -13.28 8.10 -2.15
CA GLY A 43 -13.57 8.94 -1.00
C GLY A 43 -15.07 9.07 -0.67
N GLY A 44 -15.85 8.07 -1.07
CA GLY A 44 -17.28 8.01 -0.72
C GLY A 44 -17.51 7.94 0.78
N SER A 45 -18.64 8.50 1.24
CA SER A 45 -18.99 8.51 2.66
C SER A 45 -19.03 7.10 3.25
N LEU A 46 -18.27 6.88 4.32
CA LEU A 46 -18.27 5.66 5.11
C LEU A 46 -19.42 5.61 6.13
N SER A 47 -20.11 6.75 6.34
CA SER A 47 -21.23 6.86 7.29
C SER A 47 -22.53 6.22 6.80
N ASP A 48 -22.58 5.72 5.58
CA ASP A 48 -23.69 4.93 5.05
C ASP A 48 -23.70 3.54 5.71
N GLY A 49 -24.87 3.15 6.22
CA GLY A 49 -25.04 1.87 6.91
C GLY A 49 -24.57 0.65 6.10
N GLY A 50 -24.61 0.71 4.76
CA GLY A 50 -24.14 -0.36 3.90
C GLY A 50 -22.61 -0.52 3.94
N ALA A 51 -21.86 0.59 3.94
CA ALA A 51 -20.41 0.58 4.02
C ALA A 51 -19.94 0.09 5.40
N LEU A 52 -20.53 0.59 6.47
CA LEU A 52 -20.21 0.15 7.84
C LEU A 52 -20.51 -1.34 8.02
N HIS A 53 -21.68 -1.81 7.59
CA HIS A 53 -22.02 -3.23 7.66
C HIS A 53 -21.06 -4.12 6.88
N PHE A 54 -20.61 -3.68 5.70
CA PHE A 54 -19.61 -4.39 4.90
C PHE A 54 -18.26 -4.52 5.64
N LEU A 55 -17.81 -3.42 6.28
CA LEU A 55 -16.58 -3.41 7.07
C LEU A 55 -16.69 -4.29 8.30
N GLU A 56 -17.82 -4.24 9.02
CA GLU A 56 -18.11 -5.08 10.19
C GLU A 56 -18.10 -6.57 9.83
N GLN A 57 -18.73 -6.96 8.71
CA GLN A 57 -18.70 -8.35 8.23
C GLN A 57 -17.29 -8.85 7.94
N ARG A 58 -16.38 -7.97 7.51
CA ARG A 58 -14.96 -8.28 7.29
C ARG A 58 -14.13 -8.18 8.58
N GLY A 59 -14.72 -7.67 9.67
CA GLY A 59 -14.00 -7.37 10.91
C GLY A 59 -12.92 -6.31 10.73
N TRP A 60 -13.10 -5.38 9.79
CA TRP A 60 -12.19 -4.26 9.54
C TRP A 60 -12.56 -3.07 10.40
N THR A 61 -11.55 -2.38 10.92
CA THR A 61 -11.72 -1.25 11.84
C THR A 61 -10.81 -0.08 11.45
N GLU A 62 -11.10 1.11 11.98
CA GLU A 62 -10.23 2.30 11.87
C GLU A 62 -8.84 2.11 12.51
N LYS A 63 -8.64 1.05 13.29
CA LYS A 63 -7.34 0.72 13.89
C LYS A 63 -6.48 -0.13 12.97
N ASP A 64 -7.06 -0.74 11.95
CA ASP A 64 -6.32 -1.53 10.98
C ASP A 64 -5.54 -0.64 10.03
N SER A 65 -4.42 -1.15 9.54
CA SER A 65 -3.60 -0.51 8.54
C SER A 65 -3.88 -1.09 7.16
N PHE A 66 -3.99 -0.22 6.17
CA PHE A 66 -4.37 -0.57 4.81
C PHE A 66 -3.31 -0.17 3.80
N ARG A 67 -3.23 -0.93 2.72
CA ARG A 67 -2.35 -0.72 1.58
C ARG A 67 -3.08 -1.05 0.29
N VAL A 68 -2.77 -0.32 -0.77
CA VAL A 68 -3.35 -0.55 -2.10
C VAL A 68 -2.29 -1.10 -3.04
N TYR A 69 -2.65 -2.16 -3.75
CA TYR A 69 -1.90 -2.68 -4.88
C TYR A 69 -2.75 -2.50 -6.13
N ILE A 70 -2.15 -2.01 -7.20
CA ILE A 70 -2.78 -1.93 -8.52
C ILE A 70 -1.94 -2.74 -9.49
N LEU A 71 -2.57 -3.67 -10.19
CA LEU A 71 -1.93 -4.49 -11.20
C LEU A 71 -2.51 -4.15 -12.57
N ASP A 72 -1.66 -3.81 -13.50
CA ASP A 72 -2.03 -3.47 -14.87
C ASP A 72 -1.35 -4.40 -15.87
N LEU A 73 -2.06 -4.65 -16.92
CA LEU A 73 -1.59 -5.41 -18.05
C LEU A 73 -0.80 -4.49 -18.96
N ASP A 74 0.42 -4.86 -19.22
CA ASP A 74 1.23 -4.10 -20.16
C ASP A 74 0.73 -4.34 -21.59
N GLY A 75 0.04 -3.34 -22.13
CA GLY A 75 -0.36 -3.03 -23.49
C GLY A 75 -0.02 -3.97 -24.65
N SER A 76 -0.33 -5.26 -24.55
CA SER A 76 -0.22 -6.17 -25.70
C SER A 76 -1.44 -6.08 -26.59
N GLU A 77 -1.24 -6.22 -27.90
CA GLU A 77 -2.17 -5.87 -28.98
C GLU A 77 -3.49 -6.67 -29.01
N ASP A 78 -3.67 -7.71 -28.22
CA ASP A 78 -4.87 -8.56 -28.25
C ASP A 78 -5.68 -8.48 -26.94
N LYS A 79 -6.38 -7.33 -26.76
CA LYS A 79 -7.14 -7.01 -25.55
C LYS A 79 -8.26 -8.01 -25.20
N LEU A 80 -8.85 -8.69 -26.16
CA LEU A 80 -10.04 -9.54 -25.94
C LEU A 80 -9.70 -10.94 -25.43
N GLN A 81 -8.70 -11.60 -25.99
CA GLN A 81 -8.21 -12.89 -25.48
C GLN A 81 -7.51 -12.72 -24.14
N LEU A 82 -6.71 -11.67 -24.03
CA LEU A 82 -6.08 -11.28 -22.78
C LEU A 82 -7.13 -11.05 -21.67
N GLN A 83 -8.19 -10.29 -21.89
CA GLN A 83 -9.20 -10.00 -20.87
C GLN A 83 -9.81 -11.27 -20.25
N ARG A 84 -10.01 -12.35 -20.99
CA ARG A 84 -10.54 -13.62 -20.44
C ARG A 84 -9.51 -14.34 -19.58
N SER A 85 -8.28 -14.45 -20.06
CA SER A 85 -7.18 -15.08 -19.30
C SER A 85 -6.88 -14.31 -18.02
N TYR A 86 -6.98 -12.99 -18.04
CA TYR A 86 -6.71 -12.14 -16.91
C TYR A 86 -7.81 -12.14 -15.85
N ARG A 87 -9.07 -12.26 -16.23
CA ARG A 87 -10.14 -12.47 -15.25
C ARG A 87 -9.87 -13.73 -14.42
N GLN A 88 -9.40 -14.80 -15.02
CA GLN A 88 -9.03 -16.03 -14.33
C GLN A 88 -7.78 -15.81 -13.43
N TYR A 89 -6.80 -15.09 -13.94
CA TYR A 89 -5.58 -14.76 -13.20
C TYR A 89 -5.86 -13.88 -11.99
N PHE A 90 -6.66 -12.82 -12.15
CA PHE A 90 -7.05 -11.95 -11.05
C PHE A 90 -7.96 -12.67 -10.04
N ALA A 91 -8.83 -13.56 -10.49
CA ALA A 91 -9.60 -14.41 -9.61
C ALA A 91 -8.70 -15.36 -8.79
N ALA A 92 -7.63 -15.89 -9.39
CA ALA A 92 -6.65 -16.70 -8.68
C ALA A 92 -5.89 -15.88 -7.62
N ILE A 93 -5.50 -14.63 -7.94
CA ILE A 93 -4.89 -13.71 -6.96
C ILE A 93 -5.86 -13.43 -5.81
N ALA A 94 -7.12 -13.11 -6.11
CA ALA A 94 -8.15 -12.85 -5.10
C ALA A 94 -8.36 -14.04 -4.17
N ALA A 95 -8.33 -15.27 -4.70
CA ALA A 95 -8.47 -16.49 -3.90
C ALA A 95 -7.31 -16.73 -2.92
N VAL A 96 -6.11 -16.21 -3.24
CA VAL A 96 -4.94 -16.29 -2.33
C VAL A 96 -5.06 -15.31 -1.16
N PHE A 97 -5.83 -14.23 -1.32
CA PHE A 97 -6.00 -13.16 -0.32
C PHE A 97 -7.48 -12.97 0.07
N PRO A 98 -8.15 -13.97 0.66
CA PRO A 98 -9.59 -13.92 0.92
C PRO A 98 -9.99 -12.87 1.98
N TRP A 99 -9.04 -12.40 2.78
CA TRP A 99 -9.25 -11.38 3.80
C TRP A 99 -9.13 -9.95 3.28
N ASP A 100 -8.53 -9.79 2.11
CA ASP A 100 -8.38 -8.51 1.44
C ASP A 100 -9.60 -8.23 0.55
N LEU A 101 -9.80 -6.99 0.15
CA LEU A 101 -10.85 -6.61 -0.78
C LEU A 101 -10.22 -6.39 -2.15
N SER A 102 -10.61 -7.21 -3.11
CA SER A 102 -10.10 -7.11 -4.48
C SER A 102 -11.20 -6.89 -5.49
N GLY A 103 -10.84 -6.27 -6.59
CA GLY A 103 -11.75 -6.02 -7.70
C GLY A 103 -11.06 -5.55 -8.96
N VAL A 104 -11.85 -5.28 -9.97
CA VAL A 104 -11.36 -4.71 -11.24
C VAL A 104 -11.99 -3.33 -11.42
N LEU A 105 -11.17 -2.30 -11.38
CA LEU A 105 -11.55 -0.91 -11.62
C LEU A 105 -10.84 -0.43 -12.90
N GLU A 106 -11.59 0.11 -13.84
CA GLU A 106 -11.07 0.64 -15.13
C GLU A 106 -10.14 -0.33 -15.87
N GLY A 107 -10.45 -1.62 -15.78
CA GLY A 107 -9.66 -2.68 -16.45
C GLY A 107 -8.38 -3.09 -15.69
N ARG A 108 -8.08 -2.50 -14.54
CA ARG A 108 -6.96 -2.83 -13.68
C ARG A 108 -7.42 -3.64 -12.48
N PHE A 109 -6.63 -4.59 -12.05
CA PHE A 109 -6.89 -5.29 -10.80
C PHE A 109 -6.41 -4.44 -9.62
N VAL A 110 -7.29 -4.26 -8.66
CA VAL A 110 -7.01 -3.51 -7.43
C VAL A 110 -7.21 -4.42 -6.23
N LEU A 111 -6.23 -4.43 -5.34
CA LEU A 111 -6.28 -5.14 -4.08
C LEU A 111 -6.11 -4.12 -2.94
N LEU A 112 -7.16 -3.93 -2.16
CA LEU A 112 -7.11 -3.22 -0.89
C LEU A 112 -6.79 -4.23 0.20
N ALA A 113 -5.57 -4.16 0.67
CA ALA A 113 -4.98 -5.09 1.61
C ALA A 113 -5.08 -4.57 3.04
N ASN A 114 -5.44 -5.44 3.98
CA ASN A 114 -5.39 -5.16 5.40
C ASN A 114 -4.06 -5.71 5.97
N ASP A 115 -3.08 -4.81 6.18
CA ASP A 115 -1.75 -5.16 6.68
C ASP A 115 -1.77 -5.63 8.15
N SER A 116 -2.82 -5.30 8.90
CA SER A 116 -3.01 -5.80 10.26
C SER A 116 -3.40 -7.29 10.30
N ARG A 117 -3.94 -7.83 9.20
CA ARG A 117 -4.31 -9.25 9.06
C ARG A 117 -3.20 -10.10 8.45
N MET A 118 -2.50 -9.56 7.48
CA MET A 118 -1.37 -10.22 6.84
C MET A 118 -0.24 -9.20 6.62
N PRO A 119 0.95 -9.40 7.21
CA PRO A 119 2.11 -8.54 6.99
C PRO A 119 2.48 -8.45 5.51
N ASP A 120 2.97 -7.25 5.10
CA ASP A 120 3.29 -6.93 3.71
C ASP A 120 4.33 -7.86 3.10
N ASP A 121 5.37 -8.23 3.82
CA ASP A 121 6.44 -9.12 3.35
C ASP A 121 5.89 -10.46 2.85
N ARG A 122 4.98 -11.09 3.58
CA ARG A 122 4.34 -12.35 3.18
C ARG A 122 3.42 -12.18 1.98
N ARG A 123 2.65 -11.07 1.96
CA ARG A 123 1.75 -10.76 0.84
C ARG A 123 2.55 -10.50 -0.42
N ARG A 124 3.59 -9.68 -0.29
CA ARG A 124 4.48 -9.32 -1.39
C ARG A 124 5.15 -10.54 -2.01
N THR A 125 5.73 -11.41 -1.22
CA THR A 125 6.34 -12.65 -1.71
C THR A 125 5.37 -13.46 -2.56
N LYS A 126 4.15 -13.68 -2.08
CA LYS A 126 3.11 -14.41 -2.82
C LYS A 126 2.68 -13.69 -4.10
N LEU A 127 2.51 -12.35 -4.04
CA LEU A 127 2.14 -11.56 -5.23
C LEU A 127 3.25 -11.60 -6.27
N GLU A 128 4.50 -11.41 -5.88
CA GLU A 128 5.63 -11.44 -6.81
C GLU A 128 5.83 -12.80 -7.47
N GLU A 129 5.60 -13.89 -6.74
CA GLU A 129 5.58 -15.24 -7.32
C GLU A 129 4.53 -15.37 -8.42
N LEU A 130 3.33 -14.87 -8.18
CA LEU A 130 2.24 -14.87 -9.16
C LEU A 130 2.54 -13.95 -10.35
N LEU A 131 3.11 -12.77 -10.09
CA LEU A 131 3.42 -11.78 -11.13
C LEU A 131 4.54 -12.22 -12.07
N ARG A 132 5.52 -13.01 -11.60
CA ARG A 132 6.59 -13.54 -12.44
C ARG A 132 6.08 -14.40 -13.59
N ALA A 133 4.90 -14.98 -13.44
CA ALA A 133 4.27 -15.84 -14.44
C ALA A 133 3.49 -15.06 -15.53
N ALA A 134 3.33 -13.75 -15.40
CA ALA A 134 2.48 -12.95 -16.29
C ALA A 134 3.14 -11.59 -16.62
N PRO A 135 2.89 -11.03 -17.82
CA PRO A 135 3.39 -9.73 -18.23
C PRO A 135 2.60 -8.58 -17.56
N VAL A 136 2.57 -8.56 -16.23
CA VAL A 136 1.81 -7.62 -15.41
C VAL A 136 2.79 -6.69 -14.72
N LYS A 137 2.46 -5.40 -14.65
CA LYS A 137 3.13 -4.41 -13.80
C LYS A 137 2.31 -4.18 -12.55
N GLY A 138 2.96 -3.87 -11.45
CA GLY A 138 2.26 -3.51 -10.22
C GLY A 138 2.78 -2.22 -9.60
N GLY A 139 1.86 -1.43 -9.06
CA GLY A 139 2.15 -0.28 -8.21
C GLY A 139 1.64 -0.55 -6.79
N VAL A 140 2.41 -0.12 -5.78
CA VAL A 140 2.11 -0.36 -4.37
C VAL A 140 2.19 0.94 -3.59
N SER A 141 1.15 1.23 -2.83
CA SER A 141 1.10 2.39 -1.92
C SER A 141 1.92 2.16 -0.65
N LEU A 142 2.04 3.21 0.15
CA LEU A 142 2.39 3.08 1.55
C LEU A 142 1.24 2.42 2.34
N SER A 143 1.52 2.00 3.58
CA SER A 143 0.51 1.52 4.52
C SER A 143 0.07 2.65 5.44
N ARG A 144 -1.26 2.79 5.66
CA ARG A 144 -1.82 3.82 6.54
C ARG A 144 -2.97 3.26 7.36
N GLN A 145 -3.07 3.72 8.59
CA GLN A 145 -4.14 3.36 9.50
C GLN A 145 -5.44 4.08 9.13
N GLY A 146 -6.54 3.36 9.25
CA GLY A 146 -7.89 3.89 9.02
C GLY A 146 -8.28 4.00 7.55
N PHE A 147 -9.49 4.47 7.33
CA PHE A 147 -10.09 4.50 5.98
C PHE A 147 -10.00 5.87 5.30
N GLN A 148 -9.70 6.94 6.03
CA GLN A 148 -9.76 8.31 5.52
C GLN A 148 -8.78 8.57 4.36
N LEU A 149 -7.62 7.92 4.40
CA LEU A 149 -6.56 8.11 3.41
C LEU A 149 -6.60 7.10 2.26
N LEU A 150 -7.60 6.21 2.20
CA LEU A 150 -7.69 5.21 1.13
C LEU A 150 -7.63 5.81 -0.28
N PRO A 151 -8.31 6.94 -0.58
CA PRO A 151 -8.18 7.58 -1.90
C PRO A 151 -6.75 7.99 -2.22
N LYS A 152 -6.01 8.45 -1.22
CA LYS A 152 -4.60 8.84 -1.39
C LYS A 152 -3.67 7.64 -1.53
N LEU A 153 -3.99 6.52 -0.89
CA LEU A 153 -3.26 5.26 -1.10
C LEU A 153 -3.48 4.73 -2.52
N PHE A 154 -4.68 4.87 -3.06
CA PHE A 154 -4.96 4.52 -4.45
C PHE A 154 -4.15 5.40 -5.42
N GLU A 155 -4.17 6.73 -5.23
CA GLU A 155 -3.36 7.70 -5.99
C GLU A 155 -1.85 7.35 -5.93
N GLN A 156 -1.34 6.96 -4.77
CA GLN A 156 0.04 6.52 -4.59
C GLN A 156 0.37 5.26 -5.41
N ALA A 157 -0.51 4.26 -5.36
CA ALA A 157 -0.32 3.02 -6.10
C ALA A 157 -0.39 3.25 -7.62
N GLU A 158 -1.28 4.14 -8.08
CA GLU A 158 -1.33 4.56 -9.49
C GLU A 158 -0.06 5.28 -9.93
N TYR A 159 0.44 6.22 -9.12
CA TYR A 159 1.69 6.91 -9.42
C TYR A 159 2.86 5.94 -9.51
N ALA A 160 2.93 4.96 -8.62
CA ALA A 160 3.94 3.92 -8.64
C ALA A 160 3.83 3.03 -9.89
N LEU A 161 2.61 2.66 -10.28
CA LEU A 161 2.34 1.87 -11.47
C LEU A 161 2.80 2.58 -12.76
N GLN A 162 2.59 3.90 -12.84
CA GLN A 162 2.94 4.73 -14.00
C GLN A 162 4.44 5.03 -14.07
N SER A 163 5.22 4.67 -13.06
CA SER A 163 6.66 4.94 -13.04
C SER A 163 7.37 4.26 -14.22
N PRO A 164 8.21 5.00 -14.98
CA PRO A 164 9.00 4.43 -16.08
C PRO A 164 10.05 3.39 -15.57
N LYS A 165 10.31 3.36 -14.27
CA LYS A 165 11.21 2.39 -13.63
C LYS A 165 10.51 1.05 -13.36
N GLY A 166 9.18 0.98 -13.51
CA GLY A 166 8.41 -0.25 -13.31
C GLY A 166 8.81 -1.32 -14.32
N LYS A 167 9.06 -2.54 -13.83
CA LYS A 167 9.39 -3.71 -14.65
C LYS A 167 8.22 -4.69 -14.65
N LYS A 168 8.04 -5.40 -15.78
CA LYS A 168 7.07 -6.50 -15.87
C LYS A 168 7.43 -7.59 -14.85
N GLY A 169 6.43 -8.15 -14.19
CA GLY A 169 6.60 -9.18 -13.18
C GLY A 169 7.06 -8.66 -11.81
N PHE A 170 7.10 -7.33 -11.61
CA PHE A 170 7.54 -6.73 -10.35
C PHE A 170 6.57 -5.66 -9.86
N LEU A 171 6.59 -5.47 -8.54
CA LEU A 171 5.90 -4.39 -7.87
C LEU A 171 6.81 -3.16 -7.76
N THR A 172 6.26 -1.99 -8.08
CA THR A 172 6.95 -0.70 -7.90
C THR A 172 6.43 -0.05 -6.63
N ASP A 173 7.33 0.26 -5.70
CA ASP A 173 6.97 0.89 -4.44
C ASP A 173 6.85 2.40 -4.58
N TYR A 174 5.75 2.94 -4.09
CA TYR A 174 5.58 4.37 -3.95
C TYR A 174 6.60 5.00 -2.99
N TYR A 175 7.09 4.25 -2.00
CA TYR A 175 8.08 4.75 -1.04
C TYR A 175 9.25 5.49 -1.72
N TYR A 176 9.81 4.90 -2.77
CA TYR A 176 10.93 5.48 -3.51
C TYR A 176 10.54 6.62 -4.46
N LEU A 177 9.26 6.88 -4.65
CA LEU A 177 8.71 7.86 -5.57
C LEU A 177 8.00 9.01 -4.84
N ALA A 178 7.82 8.90 -3.52
CA ALA A 178 7.02 9.82 -2.72
C ALA A 178 7.48 11.28 -2.87
N MET A 179 8.77 11.53 -2.77
CA MET A 179 9.33 12.88 -2.91
C MET A 179 9.13 13.44 -4.33
N ASP A 180 9.34 12.62 -5.36
CA ASP A 180 9.11 13.04 -6.75
C ASP A 180 7.64 13.39 -6.98
N HIS A 181 6.73 12.57 -6.46
CA HIS A 181 5.28 12.82 -6.54
C HIS A 181 4.88 14.11 -5.83
N LEU A 182 5.37 14.33 -4.60
CA LEU A 182 5.05 15.53 -3.81
C LEU A 182 5.56 16.81 -4.48
N ILE A 183 6.76 16.77 -5.08
CA ILE A 183 7.37 17.95 -5.74
C ILE A 183 6.67 18.26 -7.06
N ARG A 184 6.30 17.24 -7.83
CA ARG A 184 5.71 17.42 -9.18
C ARG A 184 4.22 17.70 -9.17
N SER A 185 3.52 17.34 -8.10
CA SER A 185 2.06 17.49 -7.99
C SER A 185 1.69 18.81 -7.31
N PRO A 186 0.50 19.38 -7.61
CA PRO A 186 -0.02 20.51 -6.85
C PRO A 186 -0.09 20.18 -5.36
N TYR A 187 0.06 21.19 -4.51
CA TYR A 187 -0.03 21.01 -3.06
C TYR A 187 -1.39 20.41 -2.66
N ASP A 188 -1.33 19.35 -1.89
CA ASP A 188 -2.49 18.65 -1.35
C ASP A 188 -2.12 18.14 0.07
N PRO A 189 -2.78 18.67 1.13
CA PRO A 189 -2.50 18.30 2.51
C PRO A 189 -2.67 16.81 2.77
N ASP A 190 -3.70 16.18 2.23
CA ASP A 190 -3.98 14.76 2.42
C ASP A 190 -2.94 13.87 1.73
N ARG A 191 -2.43 14.30 0.57
CA ARG A 191 -1.30 13.63 -0.09
C ARG A 191 -0.04 13.72 0.75
N CYS A 192 0.27 14.90 1.30
CA CYS A 192 1.40 15.08 2.20
C CYS A 192 1.26 14.18 3.44
N LEU A 193 0.07 14.16 4.05
CA LEU A 193 -0.24 13.32 5.20
C LEU A 193 -0.11 11.84 4.87
N ALA A 194 -0.67 11.41 3.73
CA ALA A 194 -0.56 10.02 3.28
C ALA A 194 0.88 9.59 2.94
N ALA A 195 1.75 10.50 2.57
CA ALA A 195 3.17 10.25 2.31
C ALA A 195 4.04 10.32 3.59
N CYS A 196 3.58 11.00 4.64
CA CYS A 196 4.33 11.13 5.89
C CYS A 196 4.46 9.79 6.62
N GLN A 197 5.60 9.55 7.24
CA GLN A 197 5.79 8.37 8.11
C GLN A 197 4.82 8.42 9.29
N PRO A 198 4.04 7.34 9.56
CA PRO A 198 3.01 7.34 10.60
C PRO A 198 3.54 7.70 11.99
N ASP A 199 4.73 7.20 12.33
CA ASP A 199 5.33 7.43 13.63
C ASP A 199 5.81 8.87 13.79
N VAL A 200 6.33 9.49 12.71
CA VAL A 200 6.70 10.91 12.69
C VAL A 200 5.44 11.79 12.80
N TYR A 201 4.36 11.42 12.11
CA TYR A 201 3.09 12.13 12.24
C TYR A 201 2.50 12.02 13.65
N ARG A 202 2.58 10.82 14.25
CA ARG A 202 2.17 10.61 15.64
C ARG A 202 2.99 11.47 16.61
N LEU A 203 4.30 11.52 16.41
CA LEU A 203 5.19 12.38 17.19
C LEU A 203 4.79 13.85 17.09
N PHE A 204 4.52 14.33 15.87
CA PHE A 204 4.03 15.69 15.61
C PHE A 204 2.73 15.99 16.38
N CYS A 205 1.76 15.06 16.38
CA CYS A 205 0.47 15.26 17.03
C CYS A 205 0.52 15.16 18.56
N GLN A 206 1.45 14.35 19.12
CA GLN A 206 1.44 13.99 20.54
C GLN A 206 2.52 14.69 21.37
N ASP A 207 3.65 15.04 20.77
CA ASP A 207 4.76 15.66 21.47
C ASP A 207 5.49 16.69 20.58
N GLU A 208 4.96 17.90 20.58
CA GLU A 208 5.50 19.01 19.79
C GLU A 208 6.97 19.27 20.11
N VAL A 209 7.38 19.11 21.36
CA VAL A 209 8.77 19.36 21.79
C VAL A 209 9.73 18.34 21.17
N LEU A 210 9.34 17.06 21.15
CA LEU A 210 10.14 16.02 20.51
C LEU A 210 10.15 16.20 18.98
N TYR A 211 9.00 16.52 18.38
CA TYR A 211 8.93 16.81 16.95
C TYR A 211 9.83 17.99 16.55
N GLN A 212 9.76 19.11 17.25
CA GLN A 212 10.62 20.26 16.99
C GLN A 212 12.11 19.92 17.21
N THR A 213 12.40 19.06 18.19
CA THR A 213 13.77 18.57 18.41
C THR A 213 14.26 17.73 17.26
N LEU A 214 13.43 16.82 16.74
CA LEU A 214 13.71 16.00 15.55
C LEU A 214 13.97 16.88 14.35
N TRP A 215 13.05 17.80 14.08
CA TRP A 215 13.17 18.76 12.97
C TRP A 215 14.48 19.56 13.04
N ALA A 216 14.78 20.17 14.19
CA ALA A 216 16.01 20.92 14.37
C ALA A 216 17.26 20.06 14.18
N TYR A 217 17.25 18.83 14.67
CA TYR A 217 18.36 17.90 14.54
C TYR A 217 18.64 17.53 13.08
N LEU A 218 17.59 17.25 12.30
CA LEU A 218 17.70 16.98 10.88
C LEU A 218 18.17 18.19 10.08
N MET A 219 17.62 19.39 10.36
CA MET A 219 18.02 20.65 9.72
C MET A 219 19.46 21.06 10.01
N GLN A 220 20.05 20.56 11.09
CA GLN A 220 21.44 20.78 11.46
C GLN A 220 22.36 19.60 11.05
N ASP A 221 22.00 18.84 10.01
CA ASP A 221 22.74 17.68 9.51
C ASP A 221 23.12 16.68 10.62
N ARG A 222 22.21 16.46 11.55
CA ARG A 222 22.38 15.60 12.73
C ARG A 222 23.54 16.02 13.65
N SER A 223 23.93 17.29 13.62
CA SER A 223 24.96 17.81 14.47
C SER A 223 24.43 18.17 15.87
N VAL A 224 24.80 17.39 16.87
CA VAL A 224 24.42 17.65 18.27
C VAL A 224 24.82 19.06 18.70
N THR A 225 26.02 19.51 18.35
CA THR A 225 26.51 20.85 18.75
C THR A 225 25.68 21.98 18.13
N ARG A 226 25.39 21.90 16.81
CA ARG A 226 24.57 22.92 16.14
C ARG A 226 23.12 22.90 16.61
N THR A 227 22.58 21.72 16.86
CA THR A 227 21.20 21.57 17.37
C THR A 227 21.04 22.13 18.78
N VAL A 228 22.01 21.89 19.66
CA VAL A 228 22.05 22.49 21.02
C VAL A 228 22.02 24.01 20.94
N GLN A 229 22.81 24.59 20.06
CA GLN A 229 22.85 26.05 19.86
C GLN A 229 21.53 26.58 19.30
N MET A 230 20.94 25.86 18.30
CA MET A 230 19.69 26.28 17.69
C MET A 230 18.51 26.23 18.66
N LEU A 231 18.44 25.20 19.49
CA LEU A 231 17.32 24.98 20.44
C LEU A 231 17.54 25.65 21.79
N PHE A 232 18.72 26.23 22.05
CA PHE A 232 19.09 26.80 23.34
C PHE A 232 18.90 25.83 24.52
N VAL A 233 19.25 24.54 24.32
CA VAL A 233 19.13 23.53 25.36
C VAL A 233 20.49 22.97 25.75
N HIS A 234 20.60 22.36 26.97
CA HIS A 234 21.82 21.67 27.34
C HIS A 234 22.00 20.37 26.55
N LYS A 235 23.25 19.98 26.28
CA LYS A 235 23.59 18.78 25.51
C LYS A 235 22.88 17.52 26.04
N ASN A 236 22.85 17.35 27.36
CA ASN A 236 22.19 16.18 27.96
C ASN A 236 20.68 16.16 27.72
N THR A 237 20.04 17.33 27.70
CA THR A 237 18.62 17.47 27.39
C THR A 237 18.35 17.06 25.92
N LEU A 238 19.20 17.49 25.00
CA LEU A 238 19.09 17.09 23.60
C LEU A 238 19.26 15.58 23.44
N LEU A 239 20.30 15.00 24.03
CA LEU A 239 20.55 13.54 23.96
C LEU A 239 19.41 12.73 24.56
N TYR A 240 18.83 13.18 25.67
CA TYR A 240 17.64 12.55 26.26
C TYR A 240 16.44 12.58 25.30
N ARG A 241 16.17 13.76 24.69
CA ARG A 241 15.08 13.89 23.72
C ARG A 241 15.30 13.04 22.47
N LEU A 242 16.52 13.00 21.94
CA LEU A 242 16.85 12.17 20.78
C LEU A 242 16.64 10.68 21.07
N ARG A 243 17.04 10.20 22.26
CA ARG A 243 16.77 8.81 22.67
C ARG A 243 15.27 8.51 22.73
N ARG A 244 14.48 9.41 23.31
CA ARG A 244 13.01 9.24 23.33
C ARG A 244 12.41 9.23 21.93
N ILE A 245 12.94 10.02 21.00
CA ILE A 245 12.52 10.02 19.60
C ILE A 245 12.86 8.67 18.96
N GLU A 246 14.09 8.16 19.12
CA GLU A 246 14.49 6.84 18.62
C GLU A 246 13.58 5.72 19.15
N GLU A 247 13.26 5.74 20.44
CA GLU A 247 12.33 4.80 21.06
C GLU A 247 10.91 4.90 20.46
N SER A 248 10.41 6.13 20.25
CA SER A 248 9.07 6.36 19.68
C SER A 248 8.98 5.96 18.23
N LEU A 249 10.02 6.22 17.43
CA LEU A 249 10.06 5.91 16.00
C LEU A 249 10.53 4.48 15.72
N GLN A 250 11.07 3.78 16.72
CA GLN A 250 11.73 2.48 16.58
C GLN A 250 12.89 2.49 15.55
N TYR A 251 13.53 3.64 15.38
CA TYR A 251 14.69 3.85 14.49
C TYR A 251 15.88 4.35 15.28
N SER A 252 17.07 3.99 14.82
CA SER A 252 18.32 4.54 15.38
C SER A 252 18.92 5.56 14.43
N PHE A 253 19.24 6.75 14.95
CA PHE A 253 19.97 7.77 14.20
C PHE A 253 21.41 7.38 13.86
N SER A 254 21.92 6.32 14.49
CA SER A 254 23.25 5.78 14.22
C SER A 254 23.30 4.87 12.99
N ASP A 255 22.14 4.39 12.50
CA ASP A 255 22.07 3.53 11.34
C ASP A 255 21.86 4.37 10.07
N PRO A 256 22.83 4.36 9.11
CA PRO A 256 22.72 5.13 7.89
C PRO A 256 21.64 4.62 6.92
N TYR A 257 21.09 3.41 7.13
CA TYR A 257 20.10 2.79 6.25
C TYR A 257 18.65 2.94 6.74
N THR A 258 18.42 3.53 7.92
CA THR A 258 17.07 3.70 8.49
C THR A 258 16.43 5.05 8.22
N MET A 259 16.97 5.83 7.28
CA MET A 259 16.37 7.12 6.89
C MET A 259 16.21 7.26 5.40
#